data_043ef164255a774f3014d52801543c69
#
_entry.id   043ef164255a774f3014d52801543c69
#
_cell.length_a   1.000
_cell.length_b   1.000
_cell.length_c   1.000
_cell.angle_alpha   90.00
_cell.angle_beta   90.00
_cell.angle_gamma   90.00
#
_symmetry.space_group_name_H-M   'P 1'
#
loop_
_entity.id
_entity.type
_entity.pdbx_description
1 polymer ?
#
loop_
_entity_poly.entity_id
_entity_poly.type
_entity_poly.pdbx_seq_one_letter_code
_entity_poly.pdbx_strand_id
1 'polypeptide(L)'
;MNNFNWDATSFFQSLTERNKFAKQHDFIFAKVSGLDGFEEALHTLQSSTAIIAVSDISQGYIEVNNSPHTRRVKTVFLAMRHALNDMDARQSCMDTMREVFRQFMSKLILERTKLEQNNIYLDPRISFQEIDQYFFSGCACAYFQLAIDTYTDLRYDPTEWQ
;
A
#
# COMPACT_ATOMS: atom_id res chain seq x y z
N MET A 1 9.80 24.09 -9.52
CA MET A 1 10.50 22.84 -9.24
C MET A 1 9.54 21.68 -9.34
N ASN A 2 9.89 20.67 -10.14
CA ASN A 2 9.08 19.45 -10.18
C ASN A 2 9.36 18.64 -8.91
N ASN A 3 8.51 18.79 -7.89
CA ASN A 3 8.44 17.83 -6.83
C ASN A 3 7.87 16.54 -7.43
N PHE A 4 8.74 15.69 -7.93
CA PHE A 4 8.34 14.40 -8.45
C PHE A 4 7.89 13.54 -7.27
N ASN A 5 6.59 13.48 -7.05
CA ASN A 5 6.00 12.56 -6.08
C ASN A 5 5.58 11.30 -6.81
N TRP A 6 6.13 10.17 -6.40
CA TRP A 6 5.61 8.89 -6.85
C TRP A 6 4.19 8.66 -6.31
N ASP A 7 3.27 8.39 -7.21
CA ASP A 7 1.88 8.08 -6.84
C ASP A 7 1.72 6.58 -6.60
N ALA A 8 1.95 6.16 -5.37
CA ALA A 8 1.75 4.79 -4.92
C ALA A 8 0.31 4.32 -5.14
N THR A 9 -0.66 5.22 -4.99
CA THR A 9 -2.09 4.90 -5.17
C THR A 9 -2.37 4.47 -6.61
N SER A 10 -1.97 5.28 -7.59
CA SER A 10 -2.13 4.93 -9.01
C SER A 10 -1.34 3.68 -9.40
N PHE A 11 -0.14 3.49 -8.81
CA PHE A 11 0.65 2.30 -9.04
C PHE A 11 -0.09 1.02 -8.61
N PHE A 12 -0.57 0.95 -7.36
CA PHE A 12 -1.27 -0.23 -6.86
C PHE A 12 -2.65 -0.41 -7.47
N GLN A 13 -3.34 0.67 -7.85
CA GLN A 13 -4.56 0.57 -8.65
C GLN A 13 -4.29 -0.14 -9.98
N SER A 14 -3.26 0.30 -10.70
CA SER A 14 -2.87 -0.33 -11.97
C SER A 14 -2.47 -1.79 -11.80
N LEU A 15 -1.76 -2.14 -10.71
CA LEU A 15 -1.42 -3.53 -10.43
C LEU A 15 -2.68 -4.38 -10.22
N THR A 16 -3.62 -3.89 -9.41
CA THR A 16 -4.87 -4.61 -9.12
C THR A 16 -5.68 -4.86 -10.39
N GLU A 17 -5.81 -3.84 -11.23
CA GLU A 17 -6.60 -3.92 -12.48
C GLU A 17 -5.95 -4.77 -13.57
N ARG A 18 -4.63 -4.93 -13.55
CA ARG A 18 -3.88 -5.61 -14.62
C ARG A 18 -3.32 -6.97 -14.21
N ASN A 19 -3.24 -7.28 -12.93
CA ASN A 19 -2.73 -8.55 -12.46
C ASN A 19 -3.77 -9.65 -12.69
N LYS A 20 -3.40 -10.69 -13.44
CA LYS A 20 -4.31 -11.79 -13.80
C LYS A 20 -4.78 -12.56 -12.57
N PHE A 21 -3.88 -12.83 -11.63
CA PHE A 21 -4.18 -13.58 -10.42
C PHE A 21 -5.13 -12.81 -9.49
N ALA A 22 -4.88 -11.51 -9.29
CA ALA A 22 -5.77 -10.65 -8.51
C ALA A 22 -7.19 -10.59 -9.14
N LYS A 23 -7.27 -10.50 -10.46
CA LYS A 23 -8.56 -10.53 -11.18
C LYS A 23 -9.30 -11.86 -11.05
N GLN A 24 -8.58 -13.00 -11.10
CA GLN A 24 -9.16 -14.33 -10.92
C GLN A 24 -9.74 -14.54 -9.52
N HIS A 25 -9.28 -13.79 -8.53
CA HIS A 25 -9.75 -13.82 -7.15
C HIS A 25 -10.60 -12.61 -6.76
N ASP A 26 -11.14 -11.90 -7.75
CA ASP A 26 -12.10 -10.80 -7.60
C ASP A 26 -11.61 -9.64 -6.72
N PHE A 27 -10.29 -9.37 -6.71
CA PHE A 27 -9.75 -8.21 -6.02
C PHE A 27 -10.20 -6.92 -6.70
N ILE A 28 -10.80 -6.04 -5.91
CA ILE A 28 -11.09 -4.66 -6.31
C ILE A 28 -10.12 -3.71 -5.63
N PHE A 29 -9.94 -2.53 -6.23
CA PHE A 29 -9.09 -1.48 -5.67
C PHE A 29 -9.94 -0.43 -4.95
N ALA A 30 -9.46 0.05 -3.79
CA ALA A 30 -10.06 1.17 -3.07
C ALA A 30 -9.00 2.13 -2.54
N LYS A 31 -9.41 3.38 -2.34
CA LYS A 31 -8.67 4.39 -1.58
C LYS A 31 -9.33 4.50 -0.22
N VAL A 32 -8.51 4.49 0.83
CA VAL A 32 -9.01 4.57 2.21
C VAL A 32 -8.21 5.60 2.99
N SER A 33 -8.81 6.12 4.06
CA SER A 33 -8.12 7.02 4.98
C SER A 33 -7.80 6.28 6.27
N GLY A 34 -6.57 5.81 6.38
CA GLY A 34 -6.11 5.07 7.54
C GLY A 34 -6.81 3.73 7.75
N LEU A 35 -6.66 3.19 8.97
CA LEU A 35 -7.24 1.90 9.35
C LEU A 35 -8.77 1.95 9.47
N ASP A 36 -9.30 3.04 10.03
CA ASP A 36 -10.76 3.21 10.21
C ASP A 36 -11.49 3.24 8.87
N GLY A 37 -10.94 3.95 7.89
CA GLY A 37 -11.47 3.96 6.53
C GLY A 37 -11.39 2.61 5.83
N PHE A 38 -10.37 1.81 6.13
CA PHE A 38 -10.27 0.44 5.65
C PHE A 38 -11.33 -0.45 6.28
N GLU A 39 -11.57 -0.34 7.58
CA GLU A 39 -12.64 -1.07 8.27
C GLU A 39 -14.01 -0.73 7.68
N GLU A 40 -14.29 0.54 7.46
CA GLU A 40 -15.54 0.97 6.79
C GLU A 40 -15.68 0.38 5.39
N ALA A 41 -14.61 0.38 4.60
CA ALA A 41 -14.59 -0.24 3.28
C ALA A 41 -14.89 -1.75 3.34
N LEU A 42 -14.38 -2.46 4.35
CA LEU A 42 -14.68 -3.87 4.56
C LEU A 42 -16.16 -4.13 4.86
N HIS A 43 -16.80 -3.25 5.62
CA HIS A 43 -18.23 -3.36 5.92
C HIS A 43 -19.11 -3.14 4.69
N THR A 44 -18.67 -2.36 3.71
CA THR A 44 -19.39 -2.13 2.45
C THR A 44 -19.20 -3.23 1.42
N LEU A 45 -18.20 -4.09 1.60
CA LEU A 45 -17.93 -5.21 0.69
C LEU A 45 -19.01 -6.29 0.77
N GLN A 46 -19.44 -6.77 -0.38
CA GLN A 46 -20.30 -7.94 -0.48
C GLN A 46 -19.52 -9.24 -0.19
N SER A 47 -20.23 -10.28 0.21
CA SER A 47 -19.70 -11.52 0.79
C SER A 47 -18.70 -12.32 -0.06
N SER A 48 -18.45 -11.96 -1.29
CA SER A 48 -17.54 -12.67 -2.19
C SER A 48 -16.35 -11.81 -2.67
N THR A 49 -16.15 -10.63 -2.09
CA THR A 49 -15.22 -9.66 -2.64
C THR A 49 -13.91 -9.65 -1.87
N ALA A 50 -12.82 -9.54 -2.61
CA ALA A 50 -11.49 -9.25 -2.10
C ALA A 50 -11.12 -7.79 -2.41
N ILE A 51 -10.33 -7.17 -1.56
CA ILE A 51 -9.95 -5.76 -1.69
C ILE A 51 -8.46 -5.55 -1.54
N ILE A 52 -7.93 -4.66 -2.36
CA ILE A 52 -6.64 -4.02 -2.16
C ILE A 52 -6.90 -2.53 -1.95
N ALA A 53 -6.47 -1.99 -0.83
CA ALA A 53 -6.72 -0.60 -0.46
C ALA A 53 -5.41 0.12 -0.14
N VAL A 54 -5.26 1.33 -0.65
CA VAL A 54 -4.11 2.19 -0.35
C VAL A 54 -4.57 3.35 0.52
N SER A 55 -3.89 3.55 1.65
CA SER A 55 -4.16 4.67 2.55
C SER A 55 -3.69 6.00 1.93
N ASP A 56 -4.52 7.03 2.00
CA ASP A 56 -4.18 8.39 1.58
C ASP A 56 -3.23 9.08 2.56
N ILE A 57 -3.24 8.67 3.82
CA ILE A 57 -2.33 9.19 4.84
C ILE A 57 -0.98 8.50 4.79
N SER A 58 0.05 9.19 5.26
CA SER A 58 1.39 8.65 5.42
C SER A 58 2.02 9.18 6.70
N GLN A 59 2.87 8.36 7.27
CA GLN A 59 3.78 8.74 8.36
C GLN A 59 5.18 8.97 7.77
N GLY A 60 5.97 9.78 8.44
CA GLY A 60 7.34 10.00 7.99
C GLY A 60 8.03 11.12 8.74
N TYR A 61 9.10 11.60 8.15
CA TYR A 61 9.89 12.70 8.69
C TYR A 61 10.55 13.49 7.56
N ILE A 62 11.01 14.68 7.88
CA ILE A 62 11.91 15.46 7.04
C ILE A 62 13.29 15.46 7.70
N GLU A 63 14.30 14.98 6.97
CA GLU A 63 15.70 15.12 7.36
C GLU A 63 16.23 16.45 6.80
N VAL A 64 16.75 17.29 7.66
CA VAL A 64 17.20 18.64 7.27
C VAL A 64 18.71 18.76 7.06
N ASN A 65 19.48 17.77 7.51
CA ASN A 65 20.93 17.74 7.39
C ASN A 65 21.36 16.92 6.16
N ASN A 66 22.49 17.28 5.54
CA ASN A 66 23.18 16.46 4.53
C ASN A 66 22.27 15.91 3.40
N SER A 67 21.77 16.71 2.54
CA SER A 67 20.82 16.36 1.48
C SER A 67 19.40 16.23 2.02
N PRO A 68 18.71 17.35 2.19
CA PRO A 68 17.35 17.35 2.72
C PRO A 68 16.40 16.42 1.94
N HIS A 69 15.71 15.57 2.65
CA HIS A 69 14.75 14.65 2.04
C HIS A 69 13.55 14.42 2.97
N THR A 70 12.45 14.03 2.34
CA THR A 70 11.23 13.63 3.05
C THR A 70 11.02 12.14 2.92
N ARG A 71 10.93 11.44 4.03
CA ARG A 71 10.47 10.04 4.08
C ARG A 71 8.97 9.99 4.31
N ARG A 72 8.29 9.22 3.48
CA ARG A 72 6.88 8.90 3.65
C ARG A 72 6.68 7.39 3.67
N VAL A 73 5.95 6.91 4.66
CA VAL A 73 5.55 5.50 4.76
C VAL A 73 4.10 5.38 4.32
N LYS A 74 3.86 4.62 3.26
CA LYS A 74 2.53 4.31 2.75
C LYS A 74 2.10 2.93 3.17
N THR A 75 0.83 2.78 3.53
CA THR A 75 0.25 1.48 3.92
C THR A 75 -0.70 1.00 2.84
N VAL A 76 -0.55 -0.26 2.48
CA VAL A 76 -1.41 -0.98 1.53
C VAL A 76 -2.04 -2.16 2.24
N PHE A 77 -3.36 -2.24 2.22
CA PHE A 77 -4.15 -3.28 2.86
C PHE A 77 -4.64 -4.29 1.82
N LEU A 78 -4.67 -5.56 2.24
CA LEU A 78 -5.32 -6.64 1.51
C LEU A 78 -6.32 -7.32 2.43
N ALA A 79 -7.49 -7.64 1.91
CA ALA A 79 -8.48 -8.42 2.64
C ALA A 79 -9.29 -9.33 1.70
N MET A 80 -9.67 -10.48 2.24
CA MET A 80 -10.59 -11.43 1.58
C MET A 80 -11.60 -11.92 2.59
N ARG A 81 -12.88 -11.97 2.19
CA ARG A 81 -13.93 -12.53 3.02
C ARG A 81 -13.92 -14.05 2.98
N HIS A 82 -14.23 -14.65 4.11
CA HIS A 82 -14.46 -16.09 4.27
C HIS A 82 -15.62 -16.33 5.22
N ALA A 83 -16.16 -17.54 5.23
CA ALA A 83 -17.20 -17.92 6.20
C ALA A 83 -16.65 -17.84 7.64
N LEU A 84 -17.49 -17.36 8.56
CA LEU A 84 -17.15 -17.31 9.99
C LEU A 84 -16.81 -18.73 10.49
N ASN A 85 -15.77 -18.81 11.30
CA ASN A 85 -15.27 -20.06 11.90
C ASN A 85 -14.77 -21.12 10.91
N ASP A 86 -14.65 -20.79 9.62
CA ASP A 86 -14.04 -21.67 8.63
C ASP A 86 -12.53 -21.36 8.51
N MET A 87 -11.73 -22.07 9.29
CA MET A 87 -10.27 -21.87 9.33
C MET A 87 -9.56 -22.35 8.06
N ASP A 88 -10.12 -23.34 7.36
CA ASP A 88 -9.56 -23.80 6.08
C ASP A 88 -9.78 -22.76 4.98
N ALA A 89 -10.98 -22.17 4.93
CA ALA A 89 -11.27 -21.06 4.02
C ALA A 89 -10.39 -19.84 4.34
N ARG A 90 -10.19 -19.51 5.63
CA ARG A 90 -9.27 -18.45 6.04
C ARG A 90 -7.85 -18.72 5.58
N GLN A 91 -7.33 -19.93 5.77
CA GLN A 91 -5.99 -20.31 5.32
C GLN A 91 -5.84 -20.13 3.81
N SER A 92 -6.82 -20.58 3.03
CA SER A 92 -6.85 -20.42 1.58
C SER A 92 -6.83 -18.93 1.16
N CYS A 93 -7.60 -18.08 1.85
CA CYS A 93 -7.59 -16.64 1.62
C CYS A 93 -6.21 -16.03 1.94
N MET A 94 -5.60 -16.41 3.05
CA MET A 94 -4.26 -15.94 3.42
C MET A 94 -3.21 -16.34 2.37
N ASP A 95 -3.25 -17.57 1.89
CA ASP A 95 -2.32 -18.04 0.86
C ASP A 95 -2.51 -17.29 -0.46
N THR A 96 -3.75 -16.99 -0.82
CA THR A 96 -4.06 -16.15 -2.00
C THR A 96 -3.50 -14.74 -1.84
N MET A 97 -3.68 -14.11 -0.68
CA MET A 97 -3.15 -12.76 -0.43
C MET A 97 -1.61 -12.75 -0.42
N ARG A 98 -0.96 -13.76 0.12
CA ARG A 98 0.49 -13.92 0.08
C ARG A 98 1.01 -13.99 -1.36
N GLU A 99 0.31 -14.71 -2.23
CA GLU A 99 0.68 -14.80 -3.64
C GLU A 99 0.47 -13.50 -4.40
N VAL A 100 -0.64 -12.78 -4.16
CA VAL A 100 -0.84 -11.43 -4.71
C VAL A 100 0.28 -10.49 -4.26
N PHE A 101 0.59 -10.50 -2.98
CA PHE A 101 1.69 -9.70 -2.42
C PHE A 101 3.03 -10.03 -3.10
N ARG A 102 3.36 -11.31 -3.23
CA ARG A 102 4.60 -11.73 -3.91
C ARG A 102 4.66 -11.22 -5.36
N GLN A 103 3.55 -11.31 -6.10
CA GLN A 103 3.49 -10.83 -7.48
C GLN A 103 3.60 -9.30 -7.56
N PHE A 104 2.99 -8.58 -6.64
CA PHE A 104 3.09 -7.13 -6.56
C PHE A 104 4.53 -6.69 -6.23
N MET A 105 5.20 -7.40 -5.33
CA MET A 105 6.62 -7.13 -5.01
C MET A 105 7.53 -7.32 -6.24
N SER A 106 7.26 -8.30 -7.10
CA SER A 106 8.03 -8.50 -8.32
C SER A 106 7.94 -7.29 -9.28
N LYS A 107 6.77 -6.66 -9.35
CA LYS A 107 6.58 -5.42 -10.12
C LYS A 107 7.19 -4.20 -9.44
N LEU A 108 7.11 -4.14 -8.12
CA LEU A 108 7.69 -3.05 -7.33
C LEU A 108 9.22 -2.99 -7.48
N ILE A 109 9.88 -4.14 -7.57
CA ILE A 109 11.34 -4.22 -7.84
C ILE A 109 11.68 -3.55 -9.19
N LEU A 110 10.89 -3.77 -10.22
CA LEU A 110 11.07 -3.11 -11.51
C LEU A 110 10.81 -1.61 -11.43
N GLU A 111 9.78 -1.22 -10.70
CA GLU A 111 9.45 0.20 -10.49
C GLU A 111 10.53 0.92 -9.70
N ARG A 112 11.11 0.28 -8.69
CA ARG A 112 12.21 0.82 -7.89
C ARG A 112 13.36 1.35 -8.76
N THR A 113 13.77 0.61 -9.76
CA THR A 113 14.84 1.05 -10.67
C THR A 113 14.49 2.35 -11.41
N LYS A 114 13.24 2.49 -11.83
CA LYS A 114 12.75 3.73 -12.47
C LYS A 114 12.68 4.90 -11.49
N LEU A 115 12.27 4.63 -10.26
CA LEU A 115 12.20 5.64 -9.21
C LEU A 115 13.58 6.18 -8.88
N GLU A 116 14.58 5.32 -8.74
CA GLU A 116 15.97 5.70 -8.49
C GLU A 116 16.53 6.63 -9.58
N GLN A 117 16.15 6.43 -10.84
CA GLN A 117 16.51 7.32 -11.94
C GLN A 117 15.91 8.74 -11.81
N ASN A 118 14.84 8.88 -11.05
CA ASN A 118 14.16 10.14 -10.75
C ASN A 118 14.48 10.68 -9.35
N ASN A 119 15.52 10.17 -8.69
CA ASN A 119 15.92 10.53 -7.32
C ASN A 119 14.83 10.26 -6.28
N ILE A 120 14.05 9.23 -6.49
CA ILE A 120 13.08 8.69 -5.53
C ILE A 120 13.59 7.33 -5.06
N TYR A 121 13.79 7.19 -3.77
CA TYR A 121 14.37 6.00 -3.19
C TYR A 121 13.31 5.22 -2.42
N LEU A 122 13.00 4.04 -2.91
CA LEU A 122 12.17 3.07 -2.22
C LEU A 122 13.06 2.23 -1.31
N ASP A 123 12.76 2.22 0.00
CA ASP A 123 13.44 1.34 0.94
C ASP A 123 13.26 -0.12 0.48
N PRO A 124 14.33 -0.89 0.29
CA PRO A 124 14.23 -2.27 -0.15
C PRO A 124 13.59 -3.20 0.89
N ARG A 125 13.49 -2.73 2.14
CA ARG A 125 12.87 -3.47 3.22
C ARG A 125 11.38 -3.13 3.30
N ILE A 126 10.54 -4.04 2.81
CA ILE A 126 9.09 -3.91 2.88
C ILE A 126 8.60 -4.71 4.08
N SER A 127 8.09 -4.01 5.09
CA SER A 127 7.47 -4.68 6.24
C SER A 127 6.03 -5.07 5.93
N PHE A 128 5.60 -6.21 6.43
CA PHE A 128 4.21 -6.66 6.33
C PHE A 128 3.73 -7.22 7.66
N GLN A 129 2.41 -7.23 7.85
CA GLN A 129 1.77 -7.87 8.97
C GLN A 129 0.49 -8.56 8.52
N GLU A 130 0.34 -9.80 8.93
CA GLU A 130 -0.91 -10.55 8.82
C GLU A 130 -1.74 -10.31 10.08
N ILE A 131 -3.05 -10.11 9.91
CA ILE A 131 -3.94 -9.69 10.99
C ILE A 131 -4.69 -10.90 11.53
N ASP A 132 -4.80 -10.96 12.84
CA ASP A 132 -5.56 -11.96 13.59
C ASP A 132 -7.04 -11.99 13.16
N GLN A 133 -7.64 -13.19 13.17
CA GLN A 133 -9.03 -13.39 12.79
C GLN A 133 -10.05 -12.62 13.65
N TYR A 134 -9.67 -12.24 14.85
CA TYR A 134 -10.55 -11.53 15.78
C TYR A 134 -10.59 -10.02 15.53
N PHE A 135 -9.67 -9.51 14.77
CA PHE A 135 -9.63 -8.08 14.46
C PHE A 135 -10.69 -7.68 13.44
N PHE A 136 -10.81 -8.46 12.35
CA PHE A 136 -11.88 -8.32 11.35
C PHE A 136 -12.59 -9.65 11.15
N SER A 137 -13.70 -9.84 11.86
CA SER A 137 -14.46 -11.09 11.82
C SER A 137 -14.93 -11.42 10.40
N GLY A 138 -14.67 -12.63 9.94
CA GLY A 138 -15.03 -13.09 8.61
C GLY A 138 -14.15 -12.57 7.48
N CYS A 139 -13.03 -11.93 7.81
CA CYS A 139 -12.05 -11.45 6.83
C CYS A 139 -10.65 -11.93 7.17
N ALA A 140 -9.94 -12.48 6.19
CA ALA A 140 -8.50 -12.59 6.23
C ALA A 140 -7.91 -11.26 5.78
N CYS A 141 -7.04 -10.66 6.58
CA CYS A 141 -6.47 -9.34 6.33
C CYS A 141 -4.95 -9.36 6.50
N ALA A 142 -4.29 -8.57 5.68
CA ALA A 142 -2.88 -8.27 5.82
C ALA A 142 -2.61 -6.83 5.35
N TYR A 143 -1.52 -6.24 5.79
CA TYR A 143 -1.04 -4.99 5.22
C TYR A 143 0.47 -5.01 5.07
N PHE A 144 0.96 -4.18 4.18
CA PHE A 144 2.39 -3.91 4.05
C PHE A 144 2.67 -2.42 3.96
N GLN A 145 3.89 -2.04 4.26
CA GLN A 145 4.30 -0.65 4.31
C GLN A 145 5.52 -0.41 3.42
N LEU A 146 5.45 0.69 2.68
CA LEU A 146 6.49 1.16 1.79
C LEU A 146 7.06 2.46 2.34
N ALA A 147 8.36 2.53 2.53
CA ALA A 147 9.05 3.77 2.87
C ALA A 147 9.70 4.37 1.62
N ILE A 148 9.38 5.62 1.32
CA ILE A 148 9.83 6.33 0.12
C ILE A 148 10.51 7.61 0.55
N ASP A 149 11.74 7.81 0.09
CA ASP A 149 12.52 9.01 0.32
C ASP A 149 12.58 9.85 -0.96
N THR A 150 12.21 11.12 -0.85
CA THR A 150 12.29 12.10 -1.94
C THR A 150 13.09 13.30 -1.52
N TYR A 151 13.91 13.85 -2.45
CA TYR A 151 14.60 15.11 -2.21
C TYR A 151 13.58 16.20 -1.89
N THR A 152 13.90 17.03 -0.89
CA THR A 152 13.06 18.16 -0.48
C THR A 152 13.90 19.43 -0.50
N ASP A 153 13.48 20.40 -1.29
CA ASP A 153 14.15 21.72 -1.31
C ASP A 153 13.71 22.52 -0.08
N LEU A 154 14.63 22.70 0.83
CA LEU A 154 14.43 23.49 2.06
C LEU A 154 15.15 24.84 2.02
N ARG A 155 15.61 25.30 0.84
CA ARG A 155 16.23 26.63 0.72
C ARG A 155 15.15 27.68 0.95
N TYR A 156 15.47 28.65 1.80
CA TYR A 156 14.58 29.78 2.06
C TYR A 156 14.48 30.66 0.80
N ASP A 157 13.27 30.86 0.34
CA ASP A 157 12.95 31.81 -0.72
C ASP A 157 12.11 32.96 -0.13
N PRO A 158 12.64 34.19 -0.06
CA PRO A 158 11.92 35.32 0.50
C PRO A 158 10.65 35.68 -0.29
N THR A 159 10.54 35.26 -1.54
CA THR A 159 9.34 35.53 -2.36
C THR A 159 8.14 34.67 -1.97
N GLU A 160 8.34 33.61 -1.22
CA GLU A 160 7.28 32.74 -0.68
C GLU A 160 6.66 33.29 0.62
N TRP A 161 7.21 34.39 1.14
CA TRP A 161 6.80 34.93 2.43
C TRP A 161 6.34 36.38 2.31
N GLN A 162 5.33 36.79 3.11
CA GLN A 162 4.86 38.17 3.21
C GLN A 162 5.48 38.88 4.39
#